data_66b7ecd60f0e902d2065790a47f38638
#
_entry.id   66b7ecd60f0e902d2065790a47f38638
#
_cell.length_a   1.000
_cell.length_b   1.000
_cell.length_c   1.000
_cell.angle_alpha   90.00
_cell.angle_beta   90.00
_cell.angle_gamma   90.00
#
_symmetry.space_group_name_H-M   'P 1'
#
loop_
_entity.id
_entity.type
_entity.pdbx_description
1 polymer ?
#
loop_
_entity_poly.entity_id
_entity_poly.type
_entity_poly.pdbx_seq_one_letter_code
_entity_poly.pdbx_strand_id
1 'polypeptide(L)'
;MLLEEVYRNARVVNSGAALTTVNEFTDQIPALRPEVLMEVAQKIVRLMDFNISKIVTEEDKGAALATTVSLPTGIPMAMARWYSYSLGDINEQVVNVQSEYFQGDMYLNGVNAGDRVTVIDDTLSTGGAVIALVNAVKGAGGELVDVICAVEKVGNNGAEKVKKQTGIDVKTIMKIVVRDEGVNVIS
;
A
#
# COMPACT_ATOMS: atom_id res chain seq x y z
N MET A 1 -15.62 -12.63 -4.92
CA MET A 1 -14.30 -12.05 -5.26
C MET A 1 -13.20 -12.94 -4.72
N LEU A 2 -12.14 -13.25 -5.50
CA LEU A 2 -11.05 -14.12 -5.05
C LEU A 2 -10.33 -13.54 -3.82
N LEU A 3 -10.07 -12.23 -3.80
CA LEU A 3 -9.50 -11.57 -2.63
C LEU A 3 -10.37 -11.74 -1.37
N GLU A 4 -11.68 -11.69 -1.51
CA GLU A 4 -12.62 -11.93 -0.40
C GLU A 4 -12.52 -13.36 0.13
N GLU A 5 -12.43 -14.34 -0.79
CA GLU A 5 -12.21 -15.75 -0.42
C GLU A 5 -10.90 -15.93 0.36
N VAL A 6 -9.82 -15.30 -0.11
CA VAL A 6 -8.51 -15.31 0.58
C VAL A 6 -8.64 -14.84 2.02
N TYR A 7 -9.30 -13.71 2.24
CA TYR A 7 -9.41 -13.14 3.59
C TYR A 7 -10.41 -13.88 4.48
N ARG A 8 -11.50 -14.43 3.94
CA ARG A 8 -12.42 -15.28 4.71
C ARG A 8 -11.76 -16.57 5.21
N ASN A 9 -10.79 -17.08 4.46
CA ASN A 9 -10.02 -18.28 4.82
C ASN A 9 -8.67 -17.96 5.51
N ALA A 10 -8.35 -16.68 5.72
CA ALA A 10 -7.10 -16.28 6.34
C ALA A 10 -7.02 -16.74 7.79
N ARG A 11 -5.85 -17.24 8.18
CA ARG A 11 -5.56 -17.53 9.58
C ARG A 11 -5.37 -16.23 10.34
N VAL A 12 -6.03 -16.10 11.48
CA VAL A 12 -5.80 -14.98 12.41
C VAL A 12 -4.71 -15.37 13.40
N VAL A 13 -3.77 -14.48 13.63
CA VAL A 13 -2.69 -14.65 14.59
C VAL A 13 -2.54 -13.39 15.45
N ASN A 14 -2.07 -13.57 16.68
CA ASN A 14 -1.70 -12.46 17.55
C ASN A 14 -0.22 -12.11 17.30
N SER A 15 0.04 -10.92 16.79
CA SER A 15 1.39 -10.40 16.53
C SER A 15 2.03 -9.72 17.74
N GLY A 16 1.42 -9.82 18.90
CA GLY A 16 1.87 -9.18 20.15
C GLY A 16 1.30 -7.77 20.35
N ALA A 17 1.14 -6.99 19.31
CA ALA A 17 0.55 -5.65 19.35
C ALA A 17 -0.92 -5.63 18.91
N ALA A 18 -1.31 -6.53 18.00
CA ALA A 18 -2.67 -6.61 17.45
C ALA A 18 -2.94 -7.98 16.80
N LEU A 19 -4.22 -8.25 16.54
CA LEU A 19 -4.61 -9.36 15.68
C LEU A 19 -4.27 -9.03 14.23
N THR A 20 -3.62 -9.97 13.55
CA THR A 20 -3.32 -9.86 12.14
C THR A 20 -3.71 -11.11 11.38
N THR A 21 -3.74 -11.02 10.05
CA THR A 21 -4.05 -12.15 9.17
C THR A 21 -2.79 -12.70 8.54
N VAL A 22 -2.76 -14.01 8.32
CA VAL A 22 -1.76 -14.68 7.50
C VAL A 22 -2.47 -15.30 6.31
N ASN A 23 -2.11 -14.88 5.11
CA ASN A 23 -2.76 -15.30 3.88
C ASN A 23 -1.83 -15.19 2.66
N GLU A 24 -2.29 -15.71 1.51
CA GLU A 24 -1.49 -15.71 0.29
C GLU A 24 -1.25 -14.30 -0.28
N PHE A 25 -2.17 -13.36 -0.11
CA PHE A 25 -2.08 -12.04 -0.75
C PHE A 25 -1.01 -11.16 -0.10
N THR A 26 -0.96 -11.14 1.23
CA THR A 26 -0.03 -10.29 1.99
C THR A 26 1.25 -11.02 2.42
N ASP A 27 1.15 -12.32 2.72
CA ASP A 27 2.24 -13.06 3.37
C ASP A 27 2.79 -14.19 2.49
N GLN A 28 2.15 -14.42 1.32
CA GLN A 28 2.52 -15.49 0.40
C GLN A 28 2.49 -16.88 1.07
N ILE A 29 1.51 -17.08 1.94
CA ILE A 29 1.26 -18.34 2.65
C ILE A 29 -0.20 -18.78 2.43
N PRO A 30 -0.44 -19.71 1.48
CA PRO A 30 0.48 -20.27 0.47
C PRO A 30 0.99 -19.20 -0.52
N ALA A 31 1.81 -19.62 -1.48
CA ALA A 31 2.29 -18.72 -2.54
C ALA A 31 1.13 -18.02 -3.26
N LEU A 32 1.31 -16.74 -3.53
CA LEU A 32 0.29 -15.88 -4.13
C LEU A 32 -0.12 -16.37 -5.53
N ARG A 33 -1.40 -16.68 -5.68
CA ARG A 33 -1.98 -17.05 -6.98
C ARG A 33 -2.03 -15.85 -7.92
N PRO A 34 -1.59 -16.00 -9.18
CA PRO A 34 -1.60 -14.89 -10.14
C PRO A 34 -3.00 -14.36 -10.43
N GLU A 35 -4.04 -15.19 -10.41
CA GLU A 35 -5.41 -14.76 -10.63
C GLU A 35 -5.95 -13.86 -9.51
N VAL A 36 -5.51 -14.04 -8.26
CA VAL A 36 -5.83 -13.13 -7.15
C VAL A 36 -5.20 -11.78 -7.38
N LEU A 37 -3.90 -11.78 -7.70
CA LEU A 37 -3.15 -10.56 -7.97
C LEU A 37 -3.73 -9.79 -9.16
N MET A 38 -4.07 -10.48 -10.24
CA MET A 38 -4.69 -9.88 -11.43
C MET A 38 -6.07 -9.30 -11.14
N GLU A 39 -6.92 -9.99 -10.36
CA GLU A 39 -8.23 -9.47 -9.96
C GLU A 39 -8.08 -8.14 -9.20
N VAL A 40 -7.16 -8.09 -8.24
CA VAL A 40 -6.91 -6.90 -7.42
C VAL A 40 -6.37 -5.77 -8.28
N ALA A 41 -5.36 -6.04 -9.11
CA ALA A 41 -4.79 -5.04 -10.01
C ALA A 41 -5.83 -4.44 -10.97
N GLN A 42 -6.70 -5.25 -11.56
CA GLN A 42 -7.79 -4.76 -12.42
C GLN A 42 -8.79 -3.87 -11.68
N LYS A 43 -9.06 -4.15 -10.40
CA LYS A 43 -9.92 -3.29 -9.58
C LYS A 43 -9.25 -1.97 -9.25
N ILE A 44 -7.95 -1.97 -8.95
CA ILE A 44 -7.17 -0.75 -8.75
C ILE A 44 -7.21 0.11 -10.03
N VAL A 45 -6.93 -0.48 -11.20
CA VAL A 45 -6.97 0.23 -12.49
C VAL A 45 -8.31 0.93 -12.73
N ARG A 46 -9.43 0.35 -12.27
CA ARG A 46 -10.76 0.98 -12.38
C ARG A 46 -10.99 2.15 -11.42
N LEU A 47 -10.23 2.23 -10.33
CA LEU A 47 -10.37 3.26 -9.30
C LEU A 47 -9.42 4.44 -9.50
N MET A 48 -8.30 4.22 -10.20
CA MET A 48 -7.25 5.22 -10.33
C MET A 48 -7.58 6.29 -11.37
N ASP A 49 -7.09 7.49 -11.14
CA ASP A 49 -7.01 8.55 -12.15
C ASP A 49 -5.83 8.24 -13.10
N PHE A 50 -6.07 8.26 -14.40
CA PHE A 50 -5.02 8.05 -15.41
C PHE A 50 -4.21 9.31 -15.74
N ASN A 51 -4.59 10.48 -15.22
CA ASN A 51 -3.82 11.70 -15.38
C ASN A 51 -2.66 11.76 -14.37
N ILE A 52 -1.83 10.71 -14.39
CA ILE A 52 -0.66 10.53 -13.52
C ILE A 52 0.57 10.17 -14.35
N SER A 53 1.74 10.49 -13.85
CA SER A 53 3.01 10.17 -14.48
C SER A 53 3.72 8.97 -13.80
N LYS A 54 3.34 8.67 -12.56
CA LYS A 54 4.01 7.61 -11.76
C LYS A 54 3.09 6.91 -10.77
N ILE A 55 3.42 5.66 -10.51
CA ILE A 55 2.93 4.86 -9.40
C ILE A 55 4.03 4.80 -8.35
N VAL A 56 3.67 4.96 -7.08
CA VAL A 56 4.58 4.77 -5.94
C VAL A 56 4.02 3.71 -5.00
N THR A 57 4.89 2.85 -4.51
CA THR A 57 4.59 1.81 -3.53
C THR A 57 5.78 1.61 -2.59
N GLU A 58 5.62 0.76 -1.59
CA GLU A 58 6.75 0.24 -0.79
C GLU A 58 7.24 -1.12 -1.34
N GLU A 59 8.47 -1.51 -0.99
CA GLU A 59 9.15 -2.66 -1.61
C GLU A 59 8.74 -4.04 -1.09
N ASP A 60 7.97 -4.11 -0.01
CA ASP A 60 7.55 -5.38 0.60
C ASP A 60 6.25 -5.90 -0.06
N LYS A 61 5.12 -5.70 0.58
CA LYS A 61 3.85 -6.32 0.18
C LYS A 61 3.18 -5.59 -1.00
N GLY A 62 3.36 -4.28 -1.09
CA GLY A 62 2.80 -3.47 -2.17
C GLY A 62 3.48 -3.67 -3.53
N ALA A 63 4.74 -4.11 -3.55
CA ALA A 63 5.56 -4.18 -4.76
C ALA A 63 4.97 -5.05 -5.88
N ALA A 64 4.53 -6.26 -5.56
CA ALA A 64 3.93 -7.18 -6.54
C ALA A 64 2.67 -6.58 -7.17
N LEU A 65 1.82 -5.95 -6.34
CA LEU A 65 0.57 -5.35 -6.79
C LEU A 65 0.82 -4.14 -7.69
N ALA A 66 1.68 -3.20 -7.27
CA ALA A 66 2.02 -2.03 -8.07
C ALA A 66 2.69 -2.40 -9.40
N THR A 67 3.55 -3.43 -9.41
CA THR A 67 4.14 -3.97 -10.64
C THR A 67 3.05 -4.48 -11.57
N THR A 68 2.08 -5.23 -11.04
CA THR A 68 0.98 -5.80 -11.85
C THR A 68 0.06 -4.72 -12.39
N VAL A 69 -0.06 -3.56 -11.73
CA VAL A 69 -0.79 -2.39 -12.25
C VAL A 69 0.06 -1.64 -13.28
N SER A 70 1.36 -1.45 -13.04
CA SER A 70 2.26 -0.71 -13.92
C SER A 70 2.38 -1.35 -15.31
N LEU A 71 2.50 -2.67 -15.39
CA LEU A 71 2.70 -3.38 -16.65
C LEU A 71 1.57 -3.14 -17.68
N PRO A 72 0.28 -3.33 -17.39
CA PRO A 72 -0.80 -3.11 -18.36
C PRO A 72 -1.11 -1.63 -18.61
N THR A 73 -0.80 -0.74 -17.65
CA THR A 73 -1.06 0.70 -17.80
C THR A 73 0.04 1.44 -18.51
N GLY A 74 1.26 0.88 -18.55
CA GLY A 74 2.45 1.52 -19.07
C GLY A 74 2.94 2.69 -18.21
N ILE A 75 2.39 2.86 -17.00
CA ILE A 75 2.78 3.95 -16.10
C ILE A 75 4.02 3.51 -15.31
N PRO A 76 5.12 4.28 -15.35
CA PRO A 76 6.32 3.98 -14.59
C PRO A 76 6.05 3.90 -13.08
N MET A 77 6.82 3.06 -12.37
CA MET A 77 6.68 2.94 -10.92
C MET A 77 8.01 3.18 -10.20
N ALA A 78 7.91 3.69 -8.98
CA ALA A 78 9.00 3.80 -8.03
C ALA A 78 8.64 3.07 -6.73
N MET A 79 9.61 2.38 -6.13
CA MET A 79 9.44 1.67 -4.87
C MET A 79 10.26 2.34 -3.77
N ALA A 80 9.58 2.68 -2.68
CA ALA A 80 10.24 3.12 -1.46
C ALA A 80 10.85 1.90 -0.74
N ARG A 81 12.07 2.05 -0.25
CA ARG A 81 12.86 0.99 0.40
C ARG A 81 12.93 1.19 1.90
N TRP A 82 13.11 0.10 2.62
CA TRP A 82 13.29 0.07 4.08
C TRP A 82 14.76 0.16 4.51
N TYR A 83 15.68 0.31 3.56
CA TYR A 83 17.13 0.41 3.79
C TYR A 83 17.75 1.47 2.90
N SER A 84 18.84 2.07 3.36
CA SER A 84 19.63 3.02 2.58
C SER A 84 20.74 2.31 1.81
N TYR A 85 21.11 2.87 0.68
CA TYR A 85 22.39 2.62 0.04
C TYR A 85 22.85 3.87 -0.71
N SER A 86 24.16 4.07 -0.80
CA SER A 86 24.71 5.27 -1.43
C SER A 86 24.53 5.23 -2.94
N LEU A 87 23.76 6.16 -3.46
CA LEU A 87 23.50 6.31 -4.90
C LEU A 87 24.12 7.62 -5.47
N GLY A 88 24.94 8.31 -4.68
CA GLY A 88 25.50 9.61 -5.07
C GLY A 88 24.49 10.75 -4.98
N ASP A 89 24.66 11.76 -5.81
CA ASP A 89 23.82 12.98 -5.81
C ASP A 89 22.48 12.74 -6.53
N ILE A 90 21.56 12.08 -5.84
CA ILE A 90 20.21 11.86 -6.31
C ILE A 90 19.20 12.51 -5.37
N ASN A 91 18.02 12.82 -5.89
CA ASN A 91 16.91 13.35 -5.09
C ASN A 91 16.23 12.22 -4.30
N GLU A 92 16.95 11.65 -3.33
CA GLU A 92 16.39 10.64 -2.44
C GLU A 92 15.62 11.29 -1.30
N GLN A 93 14.37 10.89 -1.11
CA GLN A 93 13.56 11.30 0.02
C GLN A 93 13.69 10.29 1.14
N VAL A 94 14.03 10.77 2.34
CA VAL A 94 14.10 9.96 3.54
C VAL A 94 13.00 10.42 4.50
N VAL A 95 12.12 9.52 4.86
CA VAL A 95 11.00 9.79 5.76
C VAL A 95 10.94 8.78 6.89
N ASN A 96 10.66 9.25 8.10
CA ASN A 96 10.45 8.36 9.24
C ASN A 96 9.07 7.70 9.17
N VAL A 97 9.03 6.40 9.42
CA VAL A 97 7.82 5.58 9.39
C VAL A 97 7.54 5.02 10.76
N GLN A 98 6.28 5.11 11.17
CA GLN A 98 5.73 4.38 12.30
C GLN A 98 4.50 3.60 11.84
N SER A 99 4.68 2.35 11.46
CA SER A 99 3.62 1.45 11.04
C SER A 99 3.31 0.41 12.11
N GLU A 100 2.38 -0.50 11.82
CA GLU A 100 2.03 -1.62 12.70
C GLU A 100 3.21 -2.57 12.93
N TYR A 101 4.07 -2.74 11.92
CA TYR A 101 5.13 -3.77 11.90
C TYR A 101 6.54 -3.20 11.84
N PHE A 102 6.68 -1.90 11.55
CA PHE A 102 7.98 -1.30 11.31
C PHE A 102 8.08 0.11 11.90
N GLN A 103 9.22 0.39 12.51
CA GLN A 103 9.64 1.73 12.91
C GLN A 103 11.06 1.96 12.41
N GLY A 104 11.25 3.00 11.59
CA GLY A 104 12.54 3.31 10.98
C GLY A 104 12.41 4.31 9.85
N ASP A 105 13.37 4.33 8.95
CA ASP A 105 13.38 5.23 7.81
C ASP A 105 12.98 4.50 6.52
N MET A 106 12.27 5.22 5.67
CA MET A 106 11.89 4.82 4.32
C MET A 106 12.57 5.74 3.31
N TYR A 107 13.07 5.17 2.24
CA TYR A 107 13.88 5.84 1.22
C TYR A 107 13.19 5.77 -0.13
N LEU A 108 12.81 6.91 -0.71
CA LEU A 108 12.14 6.99 -2.01
C LEU A 108 13.01 7.70 -3.04
N ASN A 109 13.23 7.04 -4.17
CA ASN A 109 13.83 7.60 -5.39
C ASN A 109 12.84 7.59 -6.54
N GLY A 110 13.19 8.25 -7.63
CA GLY A 110 12.44 8.17 -8.90
C GLY A 110 11.19 9.04 -8.96
N VAL A 111 10.93 9.86 -7.95
CA VAL A 111 9.91 10.92 -7.98
C VAL A 111 10.60 12.28 -8.05
N ASN A 112 10.11 13.16 -8.91
CA ASN A 112 10.65 14.49 -9.11
C ASN A 112 9.55 15.54 -9.01
N ALA A 113 9.96 16.81 -8.90
CA ALA A 113 9.04 17.93 -8.92
C ALA A 113 8.20 17.94 -10.21
N GLY A 114 6.89 18.09 -10.04
CA GLY A 114 5.93 18.07 -11.14
C GLY A 114 5.41 16.68 -11.55
N ASP A 115 5.93 15.60 -10.97
CA ASP A 115 5.32 14.27 -11.16
C ASP A 115 3.94 14.23 -10.51
N ARG A 116 2.97 13.67 -11.20
CA ARG A 116 1.64 13.36 -10.69
C ARG A 116 1.60 11.89 -10.29
N VAL A 117 1.32 11.61 -9.02
CA VAL A 117 1.59 10.32 -8.40
C VAL A 117 0.33 9.70 -7.83
N THR A 118 0.12 8.40 -8.10
CA THR A 118 -0.79 7.54 -7.33
C THR A 118 0.05 6.60 -6.45
N VAL A 119 -0.26 6.59 -5.17
CA VAL A 119 0.28 5.60 -4.23
C VAL A 119 -0.60 4.35 -4.25
N ILE A 120 0.01 3.18 -4.43
CA ILE A 120 -0.67 1.87 -4.39
C ILE A 120 -0.03 1.04 -3.28
N ASP A 121 -0.88 0.42 -2.45
CA ASP A 121 -0.42 -0.46 -1.37
C ASP A 121 -1.39 -1.65 -1.19
N ASP A 122 -0.93 -2.72 -0.54
CA ASP A 122 -1.75 -3.90 -0.29
C ASP A 122 -2.76 -3.67 0.83
N THR A 123 -2.31 -3.14 1.97
CA THR A 123 -3.14 -3.07 3.19
C THR A 123 -3.02 -1.73 3.92
N LEU A 124 -4.15 -1.08 4.09
CA LEU A 124 -4.30 0.05 5.01
C LEU A 124 -4.64 -0.48 6.41
N SER A 125 -3.64 -0.51 7.30
CA SER A 125 -3.81 -0.88 8.71
C SER A 125 -3.83 0.37 9.60
N THR A 126 -2.73 0.73 10.21
CA THR A 126 -2.62 1.96 11.04
C THR A 126 -2.36 3.23 10.24
N GLY A 127 -2.12 3.11 8.94
CA GLY A 127 -1.84 4.20 8.02
C GLY A 127 -0.40 4.74 8.04
N GLY A 128 0.49 4.17 8.86
CA GLY A 128 1.86 4.67 9.00
C GLY A 128 2.67 4.62 7.70
N ALA A 129 2.67 3.48 7.00
CA ALA A 129 3.37 3.32 5.72
C ALA A 129 2.81 4.27 4.65
N VAL A 130 1.49 4.34 4.52
CA VAL A 130 0.81 5.25 3.58
C VAL A 130 1.17 6.70 3.84
N ILE A 131 1.14 7.16 5.11
CA ILE A 131 1.54 8.52 5.48
C ILE A 131 2.99 8.80 5.09
N ALA A 132 3.88 7.85 5.33
CA ALA A 132 5.29 8.00 4.95
C ALA A 132 5.47 8.11 3.43
N LEU A 133 4.79 7.25 2.65
CA LEU A 133 4.80 7.32 1.18
C LEU A 133 4.28 8.67 0.66
N VAL A 134 3.16 9.15 1.21
CA VAL A 134 2.60 10.47 0.88
C VAL A 134 3.59 11.60 1.16
N ASN A 135 4.24 11.55 2.34
CA ASN A 135 5.22 12.55 2.73
C ASN A 135 6.48 12.50 1.85
N ALA A 136 6.94 11.30 1.47
CA ALA A 136 8.06 11.12 0.55
C ALA A 136 7.75 11.70 -0.84
N VAL A 137 6.56 11.43 -1.39
CA VAL A 137 6.12 12.01 -2.67
C VAL A 137 6.08 13.53 -2.60
N LYS A 138 5.48 14.11 -1.56
CA LYS A 138 5.43 15.56 -1.36
C LYS A 138 6.82 16.16 -1.16
N GLY A 139 7.69 15.50 -0.39
CA GLY A 139 9.08 15.90 -0.17
C GLY A 139 9.90 15.95 -1.45
N ALA A 140 9.64 15.05 -2.39
CA ALA A 140 10.26 15.04 -3.73
C ALA A 140 9.70 16.15 -4.66
N GLY A 141 8.67 16.88 -4.24
CA GLY A 141 7.98 17.88 -5.06
C GLY A 141 6.92 17.29 -6.00
N GLY A 142 6.55 16.02 -5.80
CA GLY A 142 5.47 15.38 -6.54
C GLY A 142 4.07 15.83 -6.07
N GLU A 143 3.12 15.86 -6.99
CA GLU A 143 1.69 16.06 -6.73
C GLU A 143 1.04 14.70 -6.46
N LEU A 144 0.47 14.52 -5.27
CA LEU A 144 -0.29 13.32 -4.97
C LEU A 144 -1.70 13.43 -5.54
N VAL A 145 -2.07 12.49 -6.40
CA VAL A 145 -3.38 12.42 -7.06
C VAL A 145 -4.31 11.46 -6.31
N ASP A 146 -3.83 10.24 -6.06
CA ASP A 146 -4.62 9.19 -5.41
C ASP A 146 -3.77 8.39 -4.40
N VAL A 147 -4.45 7.80 -3.42
CA VAL A 147 -3.96 6.70 -2.61
C VAL A 147 -4.96 5.55 -2.71
N ILE A 148 -4.50 4.38 -3.14
CA ILE A 148 -5.37 3.21 -3.33
C ILE A 148 -4.74 2.02 -2.62
N CYS A 149 -5.44 1.45 -1.63
CA CYS A 149 -5.05 0.22 -0.96
C CYS A 149 -6.01 -0.90 -1.34
N ALA A 150 -5.52 -2.12 -1.48
CA ALA A 150 -6.40 -3.24 -1.79
C ALA A 150 -7.35 -3.54 -0.62
N VAL A 151 -6.86 -3.52 0.61
CA VAL A 151 -7.63 -3.88 1.81
C VAL A 151 -7.49 -2.83 2.90
N GLU A 152 -8.58 -2.51 3.59
CA GLU A 152 -8.59 -1.68 4.80
C GLU A 152 -8.96 -2.51 6.03
N LYS A 153 -8.10 -2.53 7.04
CA LYS A 153 -8.41 -3.03 8.40
C LYS A 153 -9.11 -1.92 9.19
N VAL A 154 -10.44 -1.86 9.11
CA VAL A 154 -11.24 -0.75 9.66
C VAL A 154 -11.02 -0.53 11.16
N GLY A 155 -10.81 -1.59 11.94
CA GLY A 155 -10.58 -1.50 13.40
C GLY A 155 -9.33 -0.71 13.81
N ASN A 156 -8.41 -0.43 12.90
CA ASN A 156 -7.15 0.26 13.17
C ASN A 156 -7.19 1.76 12.88
N ASN A 157 -8.32 2.28 12.39
CA ASN A 157 -8.55 3.70 12.09
C ASN A 157 -7.53 4.35 11.15
N GLY A 158 -6.89 3.55 10.28
CA GLY A 158 -5.84 4.03 9.37
C GLY A 158 -6.31 5.08 8.39
N ALA A 159 -7.51 4.91 7.82
CA ALA A 159 -8.07 5.88 6.86
C ALA A 159 -8.28 7.26 7.49
N GLU A 160 -8.83 7.31 8.70
CA GLU A 160 -9.03 8.56 9.43
C GLU A 160 -7.69 9.23 9.76
N LYS A 161 -6.70 8.45 10.19
CA LYS A 161 -5.36 8.94 10.50
C LYS A 161 -4.66 9.52 9.26
N VAL A 162 -4.73 8.81 8.12
CA VAL A 162 -4.19 9.30 6.85
C VAL A 162 -4.88 10.61 6.46
N LYS A 163 -6.21 10.65 6.48
CA LYS A 163 -6.98 11.87 6.17
C LYS A 163 -6.58 13.05 7.05
N LYS A 164 -6.48 12.84 8.36
CA LYS A 164 -6.12 13.89 9.32
C LYS A 164 -4.71 14.44 9.08
N GLN A 165 -3.74 13.59 8.75
CA GLN A 165 -2.34 14.00 8.63
C GLN A 165 -1.95 14.48 7.24
N THR A 166 -2.61 14.00 6.21
CA THR A 166 -2.23 14.27 4.81
C THR A 166 -3.26 15.06 4.02
N GLY A 167 -4.51 15.09 4.50
CA GLY A 167 -5.65 15.66 3.81
C GLY A 167 -6.26 14.74 2.74
N ILE A 168 -5.71 13.54 2.52
CA ILE A 168 -6.08 12.63 1.44
C ILE A 168 -7.05 11.56 1.93
N ASP A 169 -8.07 11.27 1.13
CA ASP A 169 -8.92 10.09 1.31
C ASP A 169 -8.29 8.88 0.64
N VAL A 170 -8.24 7.76 1.35
CA VAL A 170 -7.73 6.50 0.79
C VAL A 170 -8.89 5.76 0.13
N LYS A 171 -8.73 5.40 -1.14
CA LYS A 171 -9.63 4.49 -1.84
C LYS A 171 -9.25 3.04 -1.48
N THR A 172 -10.25 2.19 -1.23
CA THR A 172 -10.01 0.78 -0.92
C THR A 172 -10.93 -0.12 -1.73
N ILE A 173 -10.45 -1.32 -2.08
CA ILE A 173 -11.24 -2.32 -2.82
C ILE A 173 -12.13 -3.09 -1.86
N MET A 174 -11.61 -3.39 -0.67
CA MET A 174 -12.28 -4.22 0.33
C MET A 174 -11.98 -3.73 1.74
N LYS A 175 -12.96 -3.83 2.62
CA LYS A 175 -12.80 -3.53 4.04
C LYS A 175 -12.97 -4.78 4.89
N ILE A 176 -12.15 -4.92 5.93
CA ILE A 176 -12.21 -6.07 6.83
C ILE A 176 -12.17 -5.64 8.30
N VAL A 177 -12.76 -6.49 9.14
CA VAL A 177 -12.55 -6.50 10.58
C VAL A 177 -11.94 -7.84 10.96
N VAL A 178 -10.80 -7.80 11.63
CA VAL A 178 -10.11 -8.99 12.14
C VAL A 178 -10.54 -9.23 13.59
N ARG A 179 -10.97 -10.45 13.91
CA ARG A 179 -11.37 -10.90 15.24
C ARG A 179 -10.72 -12.23 15.54
N ASP A 180 -10.73 -12.66 16.80
CA ASP A 180 -10.16 -13.95 17.22
C ASP A 180 -10.80 -15.14 16.47
N GLU A 181 -12.09 -15.03 16.14
CA GLU A 181 -12.83 -16.10 15.44
C GLU A 181 -12.60 -16.10 13.92
N GLY A 182 -11.94 -15.09 13.36
CA GLY A 182 -11.71 -14.97 11.93
C GLY A 182 -11.84 -13.57 11.38
N VAL A 183 -11.99 -13.47 10.06
CA VAL A 183 -12.07 -12.21 9.31
C VAL A 183 -13.49 -11.98 8.80
N ASN A 184 -14.06 -10.83 9.15
CA ASN A 184 -15.30 -10.35 8.58
C ASN A 184 -15.00 -9.36 7.45
N VAL A 185 -15.45 -9.69 6.25
CA VAL A 185 -15.42 -8.78 5.10
C VAL A 185 -16.63 -7.87 5.16
N ILE A 186 -16.39 -6.56 5.07
CA ILE A 186 -17.42 -5.51 4.99
C ILE A 186 -17.43 -5.02 3.54
N SER A 187 -18.57 -5.11 2.91
CA SER A 187 -18.78 -4.64 1.53
C SER A 187 -19.12 -3.15 1.49
#